data_d650087306bcc311e0bd4dad22ed91da
#
_entry.id   d650087306bcc311e0bd4dad22ed91da
#
_cell.length_a   1.000
_cell.length_b   1.000
_cell.length_c   1.000
_cell.angle_alpha   90.00
_cell.angle_beta   90.00
_cell.angle_gamma   90.00
#
_symmetry.space_group_name_H-M   'P 1'
#
loop_
_entity.id
_entity.type
_entity.pdbx_description
1 polymer ?
#
loop_
_entity_poly.entity_id
_entity_poly.type
_entity_poly.pdbx_seq_one_letter_code
_entity_poly.pdbx_strand_id
1 'polypeptide(L)'
;MKNHLTLAVVVSAFSLASVSQVDAHCQVPCGIYSDDTVLVDLHTHQATIEKAMGQITVLSKDAGKNANQISRWVTNKEEHATKIQNTMTQYFLAQRVKLGEADSDKEAYLNKITLIHQIIVHAMKCKQTTDTENAKKLHSAIDAFAKAYSKKK
;
A
#
# COMPACT_ATOMS: atom_id res chain seq x y z
N MET A 1 58.85 23.25 6.22
CA MET A 1 58.27 22.15 5.42
C MET A 1 57.73 21.00 6.24
N LYS A 2 58.22 20.65 7.44
CA LYS A 2 57.68 19.57 8.28
C LYS A 2 56.28 19.80 8.83
N ASN A 3 55.92 21.05 9.16
CA ASN A 3 54.62 21.41 9.79
C ASN A 3 53.43 21.36 8.83
N HIS A 4 53.64 21.54 7.54
CA HIS A 4 52.54 21.48 6.54
C HIS A 4 52.17 20.06 6.20
N LEU A 5 53.13 19.11 6.28
CA LEU A 5 52.84 17.72 6.04
C LEU A 5 52.02 17.08 7.17
N THR A 6 52.32 17.48 8.42
CA THR A 6 51.56 17.00 9.60
C THR A 6 50.11 17.52 9.59
N LEU A 7 49.91 18.78 9.18
CA LEU A 7 48.57 19.34 9.07
C LEU A 7 47.70 18.68 7.99
N ALA A 8 48.31 18.37 6.85
CA ALA A 8 47.63 17.67 5.75
C ALA A 8 47.16 16.24 6.15
N VAL A 9 47.97 15.52 6.92
CA VAL A 9 47.62 14.16 7.40
C VAL A 9 46.48 14.22 8.42
N VAL A 10 46.47 15.22 9.32
CA VAL A 10 45.41 15.37 10.32
C VAL A 10 44.08 15.74 9.66
N VAL A 11 44.08 16.62 8.65
CA VAL A 11 42.86 17.00 7.92
C VAL A 11 42.31 15.82 7.10
N SER A 12 43.19 14.99 6.49
CA SER A 12 42.76 13.77 5.75
C SER A 12 42.15 12.71 6.69
N ALA A 13 42.68 12.55 7.90
CA ALA A 13 42.16 11.59 8.87
C ALA A 13 40.78 11.99 9.42
N PHE A 14 40.50 13.29 9.52
CA PHE A 14 39.21 13.79 10.02
C PHE A 14 38.08 13.66 8.97
N SER A 15 38.39 13.66 7.68
CA SER A 15 37.39 13.47 6.62
C SER A 15 36.91 12.01 6.46
N LEU A 16 37.61 11.03 7.03
CA LEU A 16 37.24 9.61 6.97
C LEU A 16 36.35 9.17 8.14
N ALA A 17 36.12 10.01 9.15
CA ALA A 17 35.41 9.66 10.37
C ALA A 17 33.90 9.96 10.35
N SER A 18 33.34 10.44 9.28
CA SER A 18 31.92 10.83 9.20
C SER A 18 31.14 10.17 8.05
N VAL A 19 31.38 8.87 7.82
CA VAL A 19 30.41 8.06 7.11
C VAL A 19 29.38 7.62 8.15
N SER A 20 28.43 8.50 8.49
CA SER A 20 27.19 8.06 9.10
C SER A 20 26.56 7.06 8.11
N GLN A 21 26.35 5.82 8.56
CA GLN A 21 25.48 4.91 7.83
C GLN A 21 24.15 5.58 7.63
N VAL A 22 23.89 6.03 6.42
CA VAL A 22 22.55 6.45 6.01
C VAL A 22 21.77 5.16 5.82
N ASP A 23 21.00 4.78 6.84
CA ASP A 23 20.01 3.72 6.67
C ASP A 23 19.10 4.12 5.51
N ALA A 24 19.14 3.33 4.45
CA ALA A 24 18.25 3.53 3.31
C ALA A 24 16.81 3.43 3.81
N HIS A 25 16.10 4.57 3.81
CA HIS A 25 14.73 4.62 4.29
C HIS A 25 13.82 3.80 3.40
N CYS A 26 12.92 3.07 4.04
CA CYS A 26 11.79 2.41 3.40
C CYS A 26 11.00 3.42 2.56
N GLN A 27 10.20 2.90 1.63
CA GLN A 27 9.28 3.71 0.84
C GLN A 27 8.35 4.53 1.76
N VAL A 28 8.18 5.82 1.46
CA VAL A 28 7.28 6.73 2.20
C VAL A 28 5.81 6.30 1.98
N PRO A 29 4.98 6.26 3.02
CA PRO A 29 5.23 6.62 4.42
C PRO A 29 5.93 5.50 5.20
N CYS A 30 7.13 5.76 5.74
CA CYS A 30 7.93 4.73 6.40
C CYS A 30 7.62 4.60 7.92
N GLY A 31 6.34 4.54 8.26
CA GLY A 31 5.90 4.43 9.66
C GLY A 31 5.99 5.72 10.47
N ILE A 32 6.34 6.85 9.83
CA ILE A 32 6.28 8.19 10.43
C ILE A 32 4.82 8.56 10.70
N TYR A 33 3.92 8.13 9.81
CA TYR A 33 2.47 8.25 9.99
C TYR A 33 1.92 6.95 10.59
N SER A 34 0.84 7.06 11.35
CA SER A 34 0.14 5.90 11.89
C SER A 34 -0.30 4.96 10.76
N ASP A 35 -0.06 3.65 10.92
CA ASP A 35 -0.58 2.63 10.01
C ASP A 35 -2.11 2.70 9.92
N ASP A 36 -2.77 3.24 10.95
CA ASP A 36 -4.22 3.45 10.97
C ASP A 36 -4.68 4.38 9.86
N THR A 37 -3.91 5.44 9.53
CA THR A 37 -4.21 6.32 8.40
C THR A 37 -4.18 5.56 7.08
N VAL A 38 -3.21 4.68 6.90
CA VAL A 38 -3.09 3.85 5.69
C VAL A 38 -4.27 2.88 5.57
N LEU A 39 -4.75 2.33 6.69
CA LEU A 39 -5.93 1.47 6.72
C LEU A 39 -7.21 2.24 6.38
N VAL A 40 -7.36 3.47 6.87
CA VAL A 40 -8.48 4.37 6.51
C VAL A 40 -8.45 4.71 5.02
N ASP A 41 -7.28 4.94 4.44
CA ASP A 41 -7.14 5.20 3.01
C ASP A 41 -7.56 4.00 2.16
N LEU A 42 -7.27 2.76 2.59
CA LEU A 42 -7.75 1.55 1.91
C LEU A 42 -9.28 1.50 1.85
N HIS A 43 -9.98 1.84 2.95
CA HIS A 43 -11.44 1.92 2.98
C HIS A 43 -11.97 3.03 2.08
N THR A 44 -11.31 4.18 2.06
CA THR A 44 -11.67 5.30 1.18
C THR A 44 -11.56 4.90 -0.29
N HIS A 45 -10.50 4.18 -0.65
CA HIS A 45 -10.32 3.67 -2.00
C HIS A 45 -11.37 2.61 -2.35
N GLN A 46 -11.67 1.69 -1.44
CA GLN A 46 -12.70 0.67 -1.65
C GLN A 46 -14.09 1.30 -1.87
N ALA A 47 -14.49 2.25 -1.02
CA ALA A 47 -15.77 2.96 -1.15
C ALA A 47 -15.88 3.72 -2.49
N THR A 48 -14.76 4.29 -2.96
CA THR A 48 -14.69 4.96 -4.26
C THR A 48 -14.89 3.97 -5.42
N ILE A 49 -14.30 2.78 -5.33
CA ILE A 49 -14.49 1.70 -6.32
C ILE A 49 -15.96 1.28 -6.38
N GLU A 50 -16.58 1.03 -5.22
CA GLU A 50 -17.98 0.62 -5.15
C GLU A 50 -18.92 1.67 -5.73
N LYS A 51 -18.71 2.95 -5.40
CA LYS A 51 -19.44 4.09 -5.98
C LYS A 51 -19.26 4.14 -7.51
N ALA A 52 -18.03 3.97 -8.00
CA ALA A 52 -17.75 3.98 -9.43
C ALA A 52 -18.47 2.86 -10.17
N MET A 53 -18.50 1.63 -9.61
CA MET A 53 -19.25 0.50 -10.16
C MET A 53 -20.75 0.80 -10.29
N GLY A 54 -21.35 1.37 -9.23
CA GLY A 54 -22.75 1.80 -9.24
C GLY A 54 -23.04 2.86 -10.31
N GLN A 55 -22.16 3.87 -10.43
CA GLN A 55 -22.30 4.93 -11.42
C GLN A 55 -22.17 4.38 -12.87
N ILE A 56 -21.20 3.50 -13.13
CA ILE A 56 -21.05 2.86 -14.44
C ILE A 56 -22.33 2.10 -14.79
N THR A 57 -22.88 1.31 -13.87
CA THR A 57 -24.10 0.54 -14.09
C THR A 57 -25.31 1.45 -14.43
N VAL A 58 -25.48 2.56 -13.72
CA VAL A 58 -26.56 3.51 -13.97
C VAL A 58 -26.39 4.20 -15.32
N LEU A 59 -25.21 4.72 -15.62
CA LEU A 59 -24.90 5.47 -16.82
C LEU A 59 -24.94 4.59 -18.10
N SER A 60 -24.64 3.30 -17.97
CA SER A 60 -24.67 2.33 -19.08
C SER A 60 -26.06 2.09 -19.64
N LYS A 61 -27.12 2.50 -18.95
CA LYS A 61 -28.51 2.43 -19.47
C LYS A 61 -28.73 3.32 -20.70
N ASP A 62 -27.92 4.38 -20.85
CA ASP A 62 -27.85 5.24 -22.04
C ASP A 62 -26.38 5.56 -22.33
N ALA A 63 -25.67 4.51 -22.78
CA ALA A 63 -24.21 4.56 -22.94
C ALA A 63 -23.76 5.59 -23.97
N GLY A 64 -24.52 5.78 -25.03
CA GLY A 64 -24.21 6.74 -26.10
C GLY A 64 -24.14 8.17 -25.56
N LYS A 65 -25.12 8.57 -24.75
CA LYS A 65 -25.20 9.89 -24.13
C LYS A 65 -24.18 10.09 -23.02
N ASN A 66 -23.85 9.00 -22.31
CA ASN A 66 -23.03 9.04 -21.11
C ASN A 66 -21.59 8.56 -21.31
N ALA A 67 -21.16 8.31 -22.56
CA ALA A 67 -19.87 7.69 -22.88
C ALA A 67 -18.68 8.34 -22.15
N ASN A 68 -18.60 9.68 -22.14
CA ASN A 68 -17.54 10.42 -21.46
C ASN A 68 -17.54 10.18 -19.94
N GLN A 69 -18.70 10.20 -19.29
CA GLN A 69 -18.80 9.97 -17.85
C GLN A 69 -18.49 8.52 -17.48
N ILE A 70 -18.93 7.55 -18.29
CA ILE A 70 -18.58 6.13 -18.10
C ILE A 70 -17.08 5.96 -18.15
N SER A 71 -16.40 6.53 -19.16
CA SER A 71 -14.94 6.46 -19.28
C SER A 71 -14.23 7.01 -18.03
N ARG A 72 -14.66 8.16 -17.52
CA ARG A 72 -14.11 8.75 -16.31
C ARG A 72 -14.30 7.88 -15.07
N TRP A 73 -15.48 7.27 -14.90
CA TRP A 73 -15.73 6.37 -13.78
C TRP A 73 -14.95 5.06 -13.88
N VAL A 74 -14.75 4.54 -15.10
CA VAL A 74 -13.89 3.38 -15.33
C VAL A 74 -12.44 3.71 -14.92
N THR A 75 -11.88 4.82 -15.40
CA THR A 75 -10.53 5.24 -15.02
C THR A 75 -10.39 5.42 -13.51
N ASN A 76 -11.34 6.09 -12.88
CA ASN A 76 -11.36 6.28 -11.42
C ASN A 76 -11.36 4.95 -10.66
N LYS A 77 -12.21 3.99 -11.07
CA LYS A 77 -12.28 2.64 -10.51
C LYS A 77 -10.93 1.91 -10.62
N GLU A 78 -10.30 1.96 -11.81
CA GLU A 78 -9.00 1.33 -12.08
C GLU A 78 -7.89 1.92 -11.22
N GLU A 79 -7.82 3.24 -11.11
CA GLU A 79 -6.82 3.95 -10.31
C GLU A 79 -6.91 3.61 -8.83
N HIS A 80 -8.13 3.62 -8.26
CA HIS A 80 -8.33 3.32 -6.85
C HIS A 80 -8.04 1.86 -6.53
N ALA A 81 -8.38 0.92 -7.42
CA ALA A 81 -8.01 -0.48 -7.27
C ALA A 81 -6.48 -0.68 -7.34
N THR A 82 -5.80 0.05 -8.23
CA THR A 82 -4.33 0.04 -8.33
C THR A 82 -3.68 0.59 -7.05
N LYS A 83 -4.22 1.67 -6.47
CA LYS A 83 -3.73 2.22 -5.20
C LYS A 83 -3.81 1.20 -4.07
N ILE A 84 -4.92 0.47 -3.95
CA ILE A 84 -5.05 -0.63 -2.98
C ILE A 84 -3.98 -1.69 -3.20
N GLN A 85 -3.82 -2.17 -4.45
CA GLN A 85 -2.82 -3.18 -4.77
C GLN A 85 -1.40 -2.74 -4.40
N ASN A 86 -1.04 -1.50 -4.75
CA ASN A 86 0.27 -0.93 -4.44
C ASN A 86 0.48 -0.78 -2.93
N THR A 87 -0.51 -0.31 -2.18
CA THR A 87 -0.44 -0.20 -0.73
C THR A 87 -0.22 -1.57 -0.08
N MET A 88 -0.97 -2.59 -0.53
CA MET A 88 -0.83 -3.94 0.02
C MET A 88 0.52 -4.57 -0.29
N THR A 89 1.06 -4.36 -1.51
CA THR A 89 2.35 -4.94 -1.91
C THR A 89 3.54 -4.17 -1.37
N GLN A 90 3.58 -2.85 -1.56
CA GLN A 90 4.76 -2.04 -1.28
C GLN A 90 4.84 -1.60 0.18
N TYR A 91 3.70 -1.31 0.80
CA TYR A 91 3.69 -0.87 2.19
C TYR A 91 3.53 -2.05 3.16
N PHE A 92 2.45 -2.81 3.07
CA PHE A 92 2.21 -3.87 4.06
C PHE A 92 3.10 -5.08 3.83
N LEU A 93 3.09 -5.69 2.64
CA LEU A 93 3.81 -6.93 2.38
C LEU A 93 5.33 -6.73 2.45
N ALA A 94 5.86 -5.72 1.79
CA ALA A 94 7.31 -5.51 1.69
C ALA A 94 7.92 -4.89 2.96
N GLN A 95 7.17 -4.10 3.74
CA GLN A 95 7.77 -3.31 4.83
C GLN A 95 7.20 -3.63 6.21
N ARG A 96 5.90 -3.95 6.34
CA ARG A 96 5.23 -4.00 7.64
C ARG A 96 5.03 -5.42 8.16
N VAL A 97 4.81 -6.40 7.30
CA VAL A 97 4.75 -7.81 7.67
C VAL A 97 6.15 -8.39 7.63
N LYS A 98 6.76 -8.60 8.79
CA LYS A 98 8.17 -9.00 8.89
C LYS A 98 8.34 -10.51 8.76
N LEU A 99 9.38 -10.96 8.04
CA LEU A 99 9.68 -12.39 7.89
C LEU A 99 9.88 -13.11 9.23
N GLY A 100 10.52 -12.46 10.20
CA GLY A 100 10.71 -13.03 11.54
C GLY A 100 9.42 -13.28 12.33
N GLU A 101 8.27 -12.77 11.87
CA GLU A 101 6.98 -13.13 12.45
C GLU A 101 6.60 -14.60 12.17
N ALA A 102 7.10 -15.17 11.07
CA ALA A 102 6.89 -16.58 10.75
C ALA A 102 7.57 -17.53 11.75
N ASP A 103 8.65 -17.08 12.40
CA ASP A 103 9.36 -17.86 13.40
C ASP A 103 8.69 -17.77 14.78
N SER A 104 8.07 -16.63 15.10
CA SER A 104 7.44 -16.38 16.40
C SER A 104 5.96 -16.82 16.46
N ASP A 105 5.21 -16.63 15.38
CA ASP A 105 3.79 -16.98 15.25
C ASP A 105 3.45 -17.20 13.78
N LYS A 106 3.74 -18.43 13.32
CA LYS A 106 3.54 -18.83 11.92
C LYS A 106 2.08 -18.71 11.47
N GLU A 107 1.13 -19.01 12.34
CA GLU A 107 -0.30 -18.98 12.00
C GLU A 107 -0.75 -17.53 11.76
N ALA A 108 -0.42 -16.61 12.67
CA ALA A 108 -0.73 -15.20 12.50
C ALA A 108 -0.01 -14.58 11.29
N TYR A 109 1.23 -14.97 11.02
CA TYR A 109 1.96 -14.55 9.81
C TYR A 109 1.24 -15.01 8.54
N LEU A 110 0.94 -16.30 8.42
CA LEU A 110 0.25 -16.85 7.24
C LEU A 110 -1.13 -16.25 7.05
N ASN A 111 -1.87 -15.99 8.13
CA ASN A 111 -3.16 -15.31 8.06
C ASN A 111 -3.03 -13.92 7.44
N LYS A 112 -2.05 -13.11 7.86
CA LYS A 112 -1.81 -11.78 7.26
C LYS A 112 -1.45 -11.86 5.78
N ILE A 113 -0.56 -12.78 5.40
CA ILE A 113 -0.17 -12.99 3.99
C ILE A 113 -1.38 -13.39 3.15
N THR A 114 -2.21 -14.30 3.65
CA THR A 114 -3.44 -14.74 2.98
C THR A 114 -4.40 -13.58 2.77
N LEU A 115 -4.62 -12.75 3.80
CA LEU A 115 -5.50 -11.59 3.71
C LEU A 115 -4.96 -10.52 2.73
N ILE A 116 -3.65 -10.27 2.72
CA ILE A 116 -3.02 -9.39 1.73
C ILE A 116 -3.29 -9.90 0.31
N HIS A 117 -3.07 -11.19 0.07
CA HIS A 117 -3.33 -11.81 -1.23
C HIS A 117 -4.80 -11.68 -1.63
N GLN A 118 -5.74 -11.96 -0.71
CA GLN A 118 -7.18 -11.80 -0.97
C GLN A 118 -7.54 -10.36 -1.37
N ILE A 119 -7.01 -9.35 -0.66
CA ILE A 119 -7.23 -7.93 -0.98
C ILE A 119 -6.74 -7.61 -2.39
N ILE A 120 -5.53 -8.03 -2.75
CA ILE A 120 -4.94 -7.81 -4.08
C ILE A 120 -5.80 -8.43 -5.18
N VAL A 121 -6.27 -9.68 -4.97
CA VAL A 121 -7.12 -10.41 -5.92
C VAL A 121 -8.50 -9.76 -6.03
N HIS A 122 -9.13 -9.37 -4.90
CA HIS A 122 -10.43 -8.71 -4.95
C HIS A 122 -10.35 -7.33 -5.59
N ALA A 123 -9.29 -6.56 -5.36
CA ALA A 123 -9.05 -5.30 -6.06
C ALA A 123 -8.91 -5.52 -7.58
N MET A 124 -8.20 -6.57 -8.01
CA MET A 124 -8.13 -6.95 -9.42
C MET A 124 -9.51 -7.30 -9.98
N LYS A 125 -10.32 -8.09 -9.27
CA LYS A 125 -11.69 -8.42 -9.71
C LYS A 125 -12.56 -7.19 -9.85
N CYS A 126 -12.42 -6.20 -8.96
CA CYS A 126 -13.10 -4.92 -9.06
C CYS A 126 -12.74 -4.15 -10.34
N LYS A 127 -11.53 -4.31 -10.89
CA LYS A 127 -11.18 -3.75 -12.21
C LYS A 127 -11.97 -4.41 -13.33
N GLN A 128 -12.15 -5.72 -13.28
CA GLN A 128 -12.67 -6.53 -14.38
C GLN A 128 -14.19 -6.47 -14.56
N THR A 129 -14.95 -5.98 -13.55
CA THR A 129 -16.41 -6.02 -13.56
C THR A 129 -17.02 -4.83 -12.83
N THR A 130 -18.33 -4.66 -12.97
CA THR A 130 -19.18 -3.76 -12.19
C THR A 130 -20.04 -4.50 -11.16
N ASP A 131 -19.80 -5.80 -10.96
CA ASP A 131 -20.46 -6.58 -9.91
C ASP A 131 -19.99 -6.13 -8.52
N THR A 132 -20.86 -5.44 -7.79
CA THR A 132 -20.58 -4.87 -6.48
C THR A 132 -20.27 -5.91 -5.40
N GLU A 133 -20.57 -7.19 -5.60
CA GLU A 133 -20.18 -8.26 -4.68
C GLU A 133 -18.65 -8.37 -4.56
N ASN A 134 -17.91 -8.05 -5.62
CA ASN A 134 -16.45 -8.00 -5.53
C ASN A 134 -15.95 -6.84 -4.65
N ALA A 135 -16.63 -5.69 -4.65
CA ALA A 135 -16.32 -4.56 -3.78
C ALA A 135 -16.65 -4.88 -2.31
N LYS A 136 -17.73 -5.61 -2.02
CA LYS A 136 -18.06 -6.08 -0.67
C LYS A 136 -17.04 -7.08 -0.14
N LYS A 137 -16.61 -8.03 -0.97
CA LYS A 137 -15.54 -8.98 -0.62
C LYS A 137 -14.23 -8.26 -0.34
N LEU A 138 -13.89 -7.25 -1.14
CA LEU A 138 -12.73 -6.39 -0.91
C LEU A 138 -12.82 -5.68 0.44
N HIS A 139 -13.97 -5.08 0.76
CA HIS A 139 -14.23 -4.43 2.04
C HIS A 139 -14.01 -5.39 3.22
N SER A 140 -14.65 -6.56 3.18
CA SER A 140 -14.53 -7.58 4.23
C SER A 140 -13.09 -8.08 4.42
N ALA A 141 -12.33 -8.21 3.33
CA ALA A 141 -10.93 -8.61 3.40
C ALA A 141 -10.05 -7.51 4.02
N ILE A 142 -10.32 -6.23 3.74
CA ILE A 142 -9.63 -5.09 4.37
C ILE A 142 -9.93 -5.07 5.87
N ASP A 143 -11.18 -5.23 6.29
CA ASP A 143 -11.57 -5.29 7.71
C ASP A 143 -10.87 -6.44 8.45
N ALA A 144 -10.87 -7.63 7.84
CA ALA A 144 -10.21 -8.79 8.41
C ALA A 144 -8.69 -8.56 8.56
N PHE A 145 -8.07 -7.95 7.55
CA PHE A 145 -6.65 -7.60 7.60
C PHE A 145 -6.37 -6.55 8.69
N ALA A 146 -7.13 -5.47 8.75
CA ALA A 146 -6.97 -4.43 9.77
C ALA A 146 -7.05 -5.03 11.19
N LYS A 147 -8.02 -5.92 11.44
CA LYS A 147 -8.16 -6.63 12.72
C LYS A 147 -6.98 -7.55 13.03
N ALA A 148 -6.48 -8.31 12.04
CA ALA A 148 -5.36 -9.22 12.22
C ALA A 148 -4.04 -8.45 12.42
N TYR A 149 -3.89 -7.31 11.76
CA TYR A 149 -2.72 -6.45 11.84
C TYR A 149 -2.64 -5.70 13.17
N SER A 150 -3.75 -5.14 13.66
CA SER A 150 -3.81 -4.34 14.90
C SER A 150 -3.66 -5.18 16.18
N LYS A 151 -3.93 -6.49 16.16
CA LYS A 151 -3.81 -7.36 17.33
C LYS A 151 -2.39 -7.49 17.91
N LYS A 152 -1.37 -7.00 17.22
CA LYS A 152 0.05 -7.15 17.59
C LYS A 152 0.69 -5.85 18.09
N LYS A 153 -0.08 -4.80 18.33
CA LYS A 153 0.34 -3.61 19.07
C LYS A 153 -0.14 -3.73 20.51
#